data_127fc1924e4b205f81ee8168e0ac9947
#
_entry.id   127fc1924e4b205f81ee8168e0ac9947
#
_cell.length_a   1.000
_cell.length_b   1.000
_cell.length_c   1.000
_cell.angle_alpha   90.00
_cell.angle_beta   90.00
_cell.angle_gamma   90.00
#
_symmetry.space_group_name_H-M   'P 1'
#
loop_
_entity.id
_entity.type
_entity.pdbx_description
1 polymer ?
#
loop_
_entity_poly.entity_id
_entity_poly.type
_entity_poly.pdbx_seq_one_letter_code
_entity_poly.pdbx_strand_id
1 'polypeptide(L)'
;AYAEPFGPIHVAANRAMYKGRGCPIEVIYTASINFILPHPKGFVFNYHWERSDGAKGATHVVRPGPGERTLVVHEKWKLGGPGQTYDASATIHLNSGNEHITEASPTVHIECH
;
A
#
# COMPACT_ATOMS: atom_id res chain seq x y z
N ALA A 1 22.71 8.69 -5.55
CA ALA A 1 21.75 8.84 -4.47
C ALA A 1 20.84 7.65 -4.47
N TYR A 2 20.33 7.32 -3.36
CA TYR A 2 19.47 6.19 -3.15
C TYR A 2 18.34 6.58 -2.21
N ALA A 3 17.46 5.66 -1.87
CA ALA A 3 16.20 5.94 -1.21
C ALA A 3 16.33 6.33 0.26
N GLU A 4 17.21 7.26 0.55
CA GLU A 4 17.23 7.93 1.84
C GLU A 4 16.20 9.03 1.83
N PRO A 5 15.44 9.17 2.83
CA PRO A 5 15.52 8.65 4.19
C PRO A 5 14.65 7.43 4.47
N PHE A 6 14.32 6.66 3.47
CA PHE A 6 13.45 5.51 3.67
C PHE A 6 14.24 4.27 4.07
N GLY A 7 13.75 3.57 5.09
CA GLY A 7 14.14 2.22 5.42
C GLY A 7 13.26 1.20 4.72
N PRO A 8 13.18 -0.03 5.24
CA PRO A 8 12.35 -1.06 4.61
C PRO A 8 10.88 -0.69 4.60
N ILE A 9 10.21 -1.03 3.50
CA ILE A 9 8.78 -0.82 3.34
C ILE A 9 8.14 -2.20 3.17
N HIS A 10 7.10 -2.47 3.97
CA HIS A 10 6.39 -3.75 3.93
C HIS A 10 4.93 -3.50 3.64
N VAL A 11 4.38 -4.29 2.72
CA VAL A 11 2.94 -4.25 2.41
C VAL A 11 2.36 -5.63 2.68
N ALA A 12 1.31 -5.67 3.46
CA ALA A 12 0.60 -6.89 3.83
C ALA A 12 -0.86 -6.78 3.47
N ALA A 13 -1.53 -7.92 3.33
CA ALA A 13 -2.97 -7.98 3.15
C ALA A 13 -3.58 -8.68 4.37
N ASN A 14 -4.82 -8.31 4.70
CA ASN A 14 -5.50 -8.88 5.86
C ASN A 14 -5.94 -10.34 5.66
N ARG A 15 -5.82 -10.85 4.45
CA ARG A 15 -6.09 -12.26 4.14
C ARG A 15 -5.26 -12.71 2.95
N ALA A 16 -5.00 -14.02 2.85
CA ALA A 16 -4.29 -14.58 1.72
C ALA A 16 -5.24 -15.07 0.63
N MET A 17 -6.45 -15.49 1.01
CA MET A 17 -7.46 -15.96 0.09
C MET A 17 -8.84 -15.84 0.70
N TYR A 18 -9.85 -15.87 -0.16
CA TYR A 18 -11.23 -15.99 0.23
C TYR A 18 -11.96 -16.93 -0.73
N LYS A 19 -12.82 -17.77 -0.19
CA LYS A 19 -13.66 -18.65 -0.99
C LYS A 19 -15.01 -18.76 -0.29
N GLY A 20 -16.07 -18.33 -0.94
CA GLY A 20 -17.39 -18.37 -0.32
C GLY A 20 -18.43 -17.51 -1.01
N ARG A 21 -19.56 -17.33 -0.33
CA ARG A 21 -20.73 -16.62 -0.85
C ARG A 21 -20.91 -15.24 -0.27
N GLY A 22 -19.93 -14.74 0.47
CA GLY A 22 -20.01 -13.44 1.14
C GLY A 22 -19.56 -12.26 0.31
N CYS A 23 -19.38 -12.43 -0.99
CA CYS A 23 -18.94 -11.32 -1.86
C CYS A 23 -20.05 -10.28 -2.06
N PRO A 24 -19.67 -9.00 -2.18
CA PRO A 24 -18.29 -8.51 -2.18
C PRO A 24 -17.65 -8.59 -0.81
N ILE A 25 -16.33 -8.76 -0.78
CA ILE A 25 -15.56 -8.76 0.45
C ILE A 25 -14.60 -7.57 0.45
N GLU A 26 -14.16 -7.17 1.63
CA GLU A 26 -13.17 -6.12 1.77
C GLU A 26 -11.80 -6.71 2.02
N VAL A 27 -10.83 -6.34 1.18
CA VAL A 27 -9.42 -6.63 1.40
C VAL A 27 -8.77 -5.35 1.89
N ILE A 28 -8.03 -5.44 2.99
CA ILE A 28 -7.32 -4.30 3.57
C ILE A 28 -5.83 -4.54 3.39
N TYR A 29 -5.20 -3.65 2.63
CA TYR A 29 -3.76 -3.65 2.46
C TYR A 29 -3.16 -2.64 3.42
N THR A 30 -2.08 -3.03 4.08
CA THR A 30 -1.41 -2.18 5.07
C THR A 30 0.05 -2.03 4.68
N ALA A 31 0.51 -0.80 4.52
CA ALA A 31 1.90 -0.49 4.28
C ALA A 31 2.53 0.07 5.55
N SER A 32 3.65 -0.50 5.94
CA SER A 32 4.51 0.02 7.00
C SER A 32 5.71 0.67 6.35
N ILE A 33 5.80 1.98 6.45
CA ILE A 33 6.87 2.78 5.83
C ILE A 33 7.83 3.18 6.94
N ASN A 34 9.04 2.68 6.91
CA ASN A 34 10.06 2.97 7.91
C ASN A 34 10.95 4.10 7.43
N PHE A 35 11.40 4.94 8.36
CA PHE A 35 12.28 6.06 8.06
C PHE A 35 13.62 5.87 8.76
N ILE A 36 14.68 6.33 8.10
CA ILE A 36 16.02 6.37 8.67
C ILE A 36 16.20 7.71 9.36
N LEU A 37 16.60 7.69 10.63
CA LEU A 37 16.81 8.89 11.42
C LEU A 37 18.29 9.31 11.41
N PRO A 38 18.59 10.59 11.48
CA PRO A 38 17.65 11.72 11.49
C PRO A 38 17.08 11.98 10.09
N HIS A 39 15.87 12.56 10.06
CA HIS A 39 15.25 12.94 8.79
C HIS A 39 16.04 14.09 8.15
N PRO A 40 16.14 14.14 6.81
CA PRO A 40 16.67 15.33 6.15
C PRO A 40 15.81 16.55 6.48
N LYS A 41 16.45 17.70 6.50
CA LYS A 41 15.74 18.96 6.74
C LYS A 41 14.69 19.18 5.65
N GLY A 42 13.46 19.45 6.08
CA GLY A 42 12.35 19.68 5.17
C GLY A 42 11.83 18.41 4.50
N PHE A 43 12.06 17.25 5.13
CA PHE A 43 11.64 15.98 4.57
C PHE A 43 10.13 15.96 4.35
N VAL A 44 9.74 15.73 3.12
CA VAL A 44 8.36 15.59 2.70
C VAL A 44 8.31 14.55 1.58
N PHE A 45 7.28 13.75 1.58
CA PHE A 45 7.05 12.83 0.49
C PHE A 45 5.56 12.74 0.20
N ASN A 46 5.20 12.12 -0.92
CA ASN A 46 3.82 11.80 -1.21
C ASN A 46 3.70 10.33 -1.55
N TYR A 47 2.50 9.80 -1.37
CA TYR A 47 2.22 8.43 -1.75
C TYR A 47 0.82 8.30 -2.35
N HIS A 48 0.64 7.27 -3.15
CA HIS A 48 -0.67 6.84 -3.60
C HIS A 48 -0.65 5.31 -3.75
N TRP A 49 -1.82 4.72 -3.77
CA TRP A 49 -1.98 3.30 -4.00
C TRP A 49 -2.44 3.06 -5.43
N GLU A 50 -1.97 1.97 -6.01
CA GLU A 50 -2.45 1.48 -7.30
C GLU A 50 -2.92 0.05 -7.12
N ARG A 51 -4.17 -0.22 -7.50
CA ARG A 51 -4.75 -1.56 -7.43
C ARG A 51 -4.38 -2.35 -8.67
N SER A 52 -4.41 -3.68 -8.57
CA SER A 52 -4.07 -4.56 -9.69
C SER A 52 -5.01 -4.42 -10.89
N ASP A 53 -6.19 -3.82 -10.72
CA ASP A 53 -7.09 -3.51 -11.82
C ASP A 53 -6.73 -2.19 -12.54
N GLY A 54 -5.69 -1.51 -12.11
CA GLY A 54 -5.24 -0.25 -12.68
C GLY A 54 -5.80 0.99 -12.01
N ALA A 55 -6.71 0.85 -11.06
CA ALA A 55 -7.27 2.00 -10.36
C ALA A 55 -6.22 2.63 -9.44
N LYS A 56 -6.14 3.95 -9.47
CA LYS A 56 -5.18 4.72 -8.66
C LYS A 56 -5.94 5.55 -7.64
N GLY A 57 -5.48 5.49 -6.40
CA GLY A 57 -6.01 6.30 -5.33
C GLY A 57 -5.48 7.73 -5.36
N ALA A 58 -6.01 8.56 -4.48
CA ALA A 58 -5.57 9.94 -4.34
C ALA A 58 -4.13 10.00 -3.83
N THR A 59 -3.41 11.04 -4.23
CA THR A 59 -2.07 11.30 -3.74
C THR A 59 -2.15 12.02 -2.40
N HIS A 60 -1.42 11.51 -1.41
CA HIS A 60 -1.35 12.07 -0.06
C HIS A 60 0.04 12.62 0.18
N VAL A 61 0.12 13.85 0.71
CA VAL A 61 1.38 14.47 1.07
C VAL A 61 1.62 14.25 2.55
N VAL A 62 2.83 13.81 2.90
CA VAL A 62 3.20 13.49 4.28
C VAL A 62 4.44 14.29 4.67
N ARG A 63 4.38 14.92 5.85
CA ARG A 63 5.52 15.63 6.46
C ARG A 63 5.81 14.95 7.80
N PRO A 64 6.71 13.95 7.82
CA PRO A 64 7.00 13.25 9.07
C PRO A 64 7.55 14.19 10.14
N GLY A 65 7.10 13.97 11.38
CA GLY A 65 7.64 14.69 12.53
C GLY A 65 9.07 14.26 12.83
N PRO A 66 9.87 15.11 13.53
CA PRO A 66 11.29 14.89 13.78
C PRO A 66 11.52 13.71 14.68
N GLY A 67 11.60 12.64 14.60
CA GLY A 67 11.72 11.45 15.44
C GLY A 67 10.75 10.36 15.06
N GLU A 68 9.88 10.62 14.11
CA GLU A 68 8.95 9.64 13.59
C GLU A 68 9.71 8.56 12.82
N ARG A 69 9.53 7.30 13.21
CA ARG A 69 10.29 6.17 12.66
C ARG A 69 9.49 5.34 11.67
N THR A 70 8.17 5.36 11.79
CA THR A 70 7.29 4.51 11.00
C THR A 70 5.96 5.21 10.77
N LEU A 71 5.47 5.09 9.55
CA LEU A 71 4.12 5.50 9.18
C LEU A 71 3.39 4.28 8.64
N VAL A 72 2.15 4.06 9.13
CA VAL A 72 1.32 2.96 8.68
C VAL A 72 0.13 3.54 7.93
N VAL A 73 -0.09 3.09 6.70
CA VAL A 73 -1.21 3.54 5.87
C VAL A 73 -1.94 2.33 5.31
N HIS A 74 -3.22 2.53 5.00
CA HIS A 74 -4.10 1.45 4.57
C HIS A 74 -4.77 1.78 3.23
N GLU A 75 -5.00 0.73 2.45
CA GLU A 75 -5.86 0.78 1.28
C GLU A 75 -6.94 -0.28 1.44
N LYS A 76 -8.20 0.15 1.39
CA LYS A 76 -9.34 -0.76 1.50
C LYS A 76 -9.96 -0.95 0.12
N TRP A 77 -10.12 -2.19 -0.27
CA TRP A 77 -10.69 -2.52 -1.57
C TRP A 77 -11.80 -3.54 -1.40
N LYS A 78 -13.02 -3.11 -1.69
CA LYS A 78 -14.19 -3.98 -1.67
C LYS A 78 -14.42 -4.51 -3.07
N LEU A 79 -14.38 -5.82 -3.22
CA LEU A 79 -14.46 -6.42 -4.54
C LEU A 79 -15.12 -7.80 -4.47
N GLY A 80 -15.51 -8.28 -5.65
CA GLY A 80 -16.09 -9.59 -5.83
C GLY A 80 -17.53 -9.54 -6.29
N GLY A 81 -17.86 -10.43 -7.22
CA GLY A 81 -19.24 -10.64 -7.66
C GLY A 81 -19.54 -12.13 -7.72
N PRO A 82 -20.81 -12.54 -7.59
CA PRO A 82 -21.17 -13.97 -7.58
C PRO A 82 -20.66 -14.71 -8.82
N GLY A 83 -20.06 -15.88 -8.59
CA GLY A 83 -19.55 -16.71 -9.66
C GLY A 83 -18.23 -16.26 -10.28
N GLN A 84 -17.58 -15.26 -9.71
CA GLN A 84 -16.35 -14.70 -10.28
C GLN A 84 -15.13 -15.02 -9.42
N THR A 85 -13.97 -15.03 -10.07
CA THR A 85 -12.68 -15.28 -9.43
C THR A 85 -11.77 -14.10 -9.71
N TYR A 86 -11.04 -13.66 -8.67
CA TYR A 86 -10.15 -12.51 -8.76
C TYR A 86 -8.81 -12.83 -8.13
N ASP A 87 -7.74 -12.25 -8.68
CA ASP A 87 -6.44 -12.16 -8.04
C ASP A 87 -6.17 -10.68 -7.81
N ALA A 88 -6.13 -10.28 -6.55
CA ALA A 88 -6.08 -8.87 -6.17
C ALA A 88 -4.79 -8.54 -5.42
N SER A 89 -4.16 -7.46 -5.81
CA SER A 89 -3.00 -6.91 -5.11
C SER A 89 -3.04 -5.39 -5.18
N ALA A 90 -2.26 -4.75 -4.32
CA ALA A 90 -2.12 -3.30 -4.32
C ALA A 90 -0.65 -2.95 -4.18
N THR A 91 -0.24 -1.89 -4.87
CA THR A 91 1.13 -1.38 -4.83
C THR A 91 1.09 0.03 -4.29
N ILE A 92 1.95 0.31 -3.31
CA ILE A 92 2.13 1.67 -2.84
C ILE A 92 3.28 2.32 -3.61
N HIS A 93 3.05 3.56 -4.04
CA HIS A 93 4.05 4.38 -4.73
C HIS A 93 4.42 5.55 -3.85
N LEU A 94 5.70 5.71 -3.56
CA LEU A 94 6.21 6.81 -2.77
C LEU A 94 7.12 7.69 -3.63
N ASN A 95 6.95 8.99 -3.53
CA ASN A 95 7.77 9.96 -4.24
C ASN A 95 8.33 10.98 -3.28
N SER A 96 9.65 11.19 -3.31
CA SER A 96 10.34 12.20 -2.51
C SER A 96 11.47 12.78 -3.34
N GLY A 97 11.30 14.04 -3.76
CA GLY A 97 12.26 14.65 -4.69
C GLY A 97 12.34 13.83 -5.98
N ASN A 98 13.53 13.33 -6.31
CA ASN A 98 13.76 12.49 -7.48
C ASN A 98 13.62 11.00 -7.18
N GLU A 99 13.34 10.64 -5.92
CA GLU A 99 13.20 9.23 -5.54
C GLU A 99 11.78 8.73 -5.80
N HIS A 100 11.70 7.55 -6.38
CA HIS A 100 10.43 6.86 -6.57
C HIS A 100 10.58 5.43 -6.11
N ILE A 101 9.77 5.06 -5.11
CA ILE A 101 9.84 3.73 -4.49
C ILE A 101 8.48 3.08 -4.63
N THR A 102 8.47 1.81 -5.01
CA THR A 102 7.24 1.03 -5.10
C THR A 102 7.39 -0.24 -4.29
N GLU A 103 6.30 -0.67 -3.67
CA GLU A 103 6.24 -1.95 -2.97
C GLU A 103 4.86 -2.54 -3.16
N ALA A 104 4.81 -3.80 -3.60
CA ALA A 104 3.56 -4.49 -3.87
C ALA A 104 3.18 -5.40 -2.70
N SER A 105 1.88 -5.55 -2.47
CA SER A 105 1.36 -6.52 -1.53
C SER A 105 1.46 -7.93 -2.10
N PRO A 106 1.33 -8.97 -1.25
CA PRO A 106 1.02 -10.31 -1.76
C PRO A 106 -0.30 -10.30 -2.53
N THR A 107 -0.45 -11.23 -3.44
CA THR A 107 -1.70 -11.42 -4.18
C THR A 107 -2.70 -12.15 -3.30
N VAL A 108 -3.94 -11.65 -3.26
CA VAL A 108 -5.06 -12.28 -2.57
C VAL A 108 -5.93 -12.96 -3.61
N HIS A 109 -6.13 -14.25 -3.48
CA HIS A 109 -6.97 -15.01 -4.38
C HIS A 109 -8.40 -15.08 -3.83
N ILE A 110 -9.38 -14.65 -4.63
CA ILE A 110 -10.78 -14.54 -4.20
C ILE A 110 -11.65 -15.35 -5.14
N GLU A 111 -12.38 -16.31 -4.59
CA GLU A 111 -13.37 -17.09 -5.31
C GLU A 111 -14.75 -16.80 -4.73
N CYS A 112 -15.63 -16.21 -5.53
CA CYS A 112 -16.99 -15.86 -5.14
C CYS A 112 -17.96 -16.90 -5.69
N HIS A 113 -18.76 -17.47 -4.81
CA HIS A 113 -19.77 -18.46 -5.18
C HIS A 113 -21.17 -17.89 -5.24
#